data_beb1ade305b9682e3e7fc8b6da057043
#
_entry.id   beb1ade305b9682e3e7fc8b6da057043
#
_cell.length_a   1.000
_cell.length_b   1.000
_cell.length_c   1.000
_cell.angle_alpha   90.00
_cell.angle_beta   90.00
_cell.angle_gamma   90.00
#
_symmetry.space_group_name_H-M   'P 1'
#
loop_
_entity.id
_entity.type
_entity.pdbx_description
1 polymer ?
#
loop_
_entity_poly.entity_id
_entity_poly.type
_entity_poly.pdbx_seq_one_letter_code
_entity_poly.pdbx_strand_id
1 'polypeptide(L)'
;HRWNSPKYVLGESYGTTRGAALAYRLQQDGVALNGLTLISNVLDYTFTSDLIDEFYVGYFPSYASVAKYHGRAASDVKLDEHLKAARAFAAGPLRLALAAGDSLDDETRHKVARRYAELTGLDERYVYDSNLRVSDPRFRKALLHDEDKIVGRYDGRVAGYDLDRMNDEETFVVDDAWLDPAYSSLCNAYLRDELGWDRVPERKGFADFD
;
A
#
# COMPACT_ATOMS: atom_id res chain seq x y z
N HIS A 1 28.93 -6.42 27.44
CA HIS A 1 30.36 -6.20 27.12
C HIS A 1 30.65 -5.04 26.16
N ARG A 2 29.60 -4.47 25.48
CA ARG A 2 29.74 -3.37 24.51
C ARG A 2 28.90 -2.15 24.89
N TRP A 3 28.92 -1.80 26.16
CA TRP A 3 28.08 -0.74 26.72
C TRP A 3 28.32 0.62 26.06
N ASN A 4 29.57 0.92 25.72
CA ASN A 4 30.00 2.17 25.09
C ASN A 4 29.92 2.15 23.54
N SER A 5 29.52 1.03 22.91
CA SER A 5 29.41 0.98 21.46
C SER A 5 28.18 1.74 20.98
N PRO A 6 28.25 2.40 19.82
CA PRO A 6 27.06 2.98 19.18
C PRO A 6 25.97 1.93 18.96
N LYS A 7 24.72 2.31 19.21
CA LYS A 7 23.57 1.41 19.13
C LYS A 7 22.57 1.96 18.11
N TYR A 8 22.25 1.13 17.15
CA TYR A 8 21.25 1.42 16.12
C TYR A 8 20.18 0.36 16.13
N VAL A 9 18.94 0.78 15.94
CA VAL A 9 17.78 -0.11 15.75
C VAL A 9 17.21 0.12 14.38
N LEU A 10 16.95 -0.95 13.66
CA LEU A 10 16.22 -0.93 12.38
C LEU A 10 15.00 -1.81 12.53
N GLY A 11 13.85 -1.28 12.13
CA GLY A 11 12.58 -1.99 12.10
C GLY A 11 11.90 -1.84 10.75
N GLU A 12 11.30 -2.92 10.26
CA GLU A 12 10.50 -2.94 9.04
C GLU A 12 9.09 -3.40 9.40
N SER A 13 8.05 -2.79 8.79
CA SER A 13 6.64 -3.12 8.99
C SER A 13 6.28 -3.11 10.49
N TYR A 14 5.81 -4.21 11.09
CA TYR A 14 5.60 -4.35 12.55
C TYR A 14 6.86 -3.99 13.36
N GLY A 15 8.05 -4.24 12.81
CA GLY A 15 9.31 -3.87 13.44
C GLY A 15 9.44 -2.38 13.71
N THR A 16 8.72 -1.51 13.01
CA THR A 16 8.70 -0.06 13.26
C THR A 16 7.99 0.27 14.56
N THR A 17 6.84 -0.34 14.82
CA THR A 17 6.11 -0.23 16.09
C THR A 17 6.97 -0.75 17.24
N ARG A 18 7.55 -1.94 17.07
CA ARG A 18 8.40 -2.56 18.07
C ARG A 18 9.67 -1.75 18.30
N GLY A 19 10.30 -1.24 17.25
CA GLY A 19 11.49 -0.39 17.30
C GLY A 19 11.25 0.90 18.07
N ALA A 20 10.12 1.57 17.83
CA ALA A 20 9.73 2.77 18.54
C ALA A 20 9.50 2.50 20.05
N ALA A 21 8.75 1.44 20.38
CA ALA A 21 8.49 1.03 21.76
C ALA A 21 9.80 0.63 22.47
N LEU A 22 10.68 -0.11 21.80
CA LEU A 22 11.99 -0.51 22.32
C LEU A 22 12.89 0.70 22.58
N ALA A 23 12.93 1.66 21.64
CA ALA A 23 13.70 2.88 21.79
C ALA A 23 13.30 3.67 23.06
N TYR A 24 11.98 3.81 23.25
CA TYR A 24 11.44 4.46 24.44
C TYR A 24 11.82 3.70 25.72
N ARG A 25 11.67 2.37 25.74
CA ARG A 25 12.00 1.54 26.90
C ARG A 25 13.49 1.59 27.24
N LEU A 26 14.37 1.46 26.24
CA LEU A 26 15.81 1.53 26.43
C LEU A 26 16.24 2.88 27.03
N GLN A 27 15.61 3.97 26.55
CA GLN A 27 15.89 5.30 27.06
C GLN A 27 15.49 5.46 28.54
N GLN A 28 14.37 4.88 28.95
CA GLN A 28 13.96 4.83 30.36
C GLN A 28 14.94 4.02 31.23
N ASP A 29 15.51 2.95 30.67
CA ASP A 29 16.50 2.11 31.35
C ASP A 29 17.93 2.69 31.25
N GLY A 30 18.11 3.93 30.81
CA GLY A 30 19.40 4.62 30.72
C GLY A 30 20.29 4.20 29.55
N VAL A 31 19.73 3.51 28.56
CA VAL A 31 20.43 3.08 27.35
C VAL A 31 20.11 4.03 26.21
N ALA A 32 21.11 4.83 25.78
CA ALA A 32 20.96 5.72 24.63
C ALA A 32 21.09 4.96 23.31
N LEU A 33 20.23 5.28 22.34
CA LEU A 33 20.37 4.88 20.94
C LEU A 33 21.04 5.99 20.14
N ASN A 34 21.88 5.61 19.17
CA ASN A 34 22.54 6.52 18.24
C ASN A 34 21.71 6.71 16.96
N GLY A 35 20.81 5.77 16.64
CA GLY A 35 19.90 5.89 15.52
C GLY A 35 18.76 4.89 15.58
N LEU A 36 17.64 5.29 14.96
CA LEU A 36 16.44 4.47 14.76
C LEU A 36 16.02 4.62 13.29
N THR A 37 16.00 3.53 12.55
CA THR A 37 15.54 3.49 11.16
C THR A 37 14.23 2.73 11.09
N LEU A 38 13.20 3.35 10.55
CA LEU A 38 11.87 2.78 10.39
C LEU A 38 11.55 2.66 8.90
N ILE A 39 11.35 1.43 8.42
CA ILE A 39 11.06 1.10 7.03
C ILE A 39 9.61 0.62 6.95
N SER A 40 8.84 1.10 5.96
CA SER A 40 7.42 0.75 5.80
C SER A 40 6.64 0.97 7.11
N ASN A 41 6.66 2.19 7.57
CA ASN A 41 6.31 2.60 8.92
C ASN A 41 4.85 2.33 9.27
N VAL A 42 4.59 1.55 10.33
CA VAL A 42 3.27 1.31 10.92
C VAL A 42 3.32 1.63 12.41
N LEU A 43 3.00 2.87 12.77
CA LEU A 43 2.92 3.30 14.18
C LEU A 43 1.49 3.39 14.69
N ASP A 44 0.52 3.43 13.79
CA ASP A 44 -0.91 3.43 14.09
C ASP A 44 -1.63 2.42 13.18
N TYR A 45 -2.18 1.38 13.78
CA TYR A 45 -2.86 0.30 13.07
C TYR A 45 -4.30 0.65 12.65
N THR A 46 -4.86 1.76 13.09
CA THR A 46 -6.20 2.19 12.67
C THR A 46 -6.28 2.47 11.18
N PHE A 47 -5.16 2.86 10.55
CA PHE A 47 -5.09 3.14 9.11
C PHE A 47 -4.75 1.93 8.24
N THR A 48 -4.53 0.75 8.83
CA THR A 48 -4.16 -0.46 8.08
C THR A 48 -5.29 -1.49 8.01
N SER A 49 -6.42 -1.22 8.65
CA SER A 49 -7.56 -2.12 8.69
C SER A 49 -8.69 -1.62 7.79
N ASP A 50 -9.12 -2.45 6.85
CA ASP A 50 -10.30 -2.25 6.00
C ASP A 50 -11.63 -2.29 6.76
N LEU A 51 -11.60 -2.64 8.04
CA LEU A 51 -12.74 -2.53 8.96
C LEU A 51 -12.98 -1.09 9.45
N ILE A 52 -12.10 -0.14 9.11
CA ILE A 52 -12.14 1.25 9.57
C ILE A 52 -12.21 2.20 8.37
N ASP A 53 -13.16 3.13 8.38
CA ASP A 53 -13.40 4.04 7.26
C ASP A 53 -12.19 4.92 6.90
N GLU A 54 -11.33 5.23 7.85
CA GLU A 54 -10.10 5.97 7.61
C GLU A 54 -9.14 5.28 6.64
N PHE A 55 -9.17 3.95 6.55
CA PHE A 55 -8.43 3.18 5.54
C PHE A 55 -8.80 3.63 4.13
N TYR A 56 -10.10 3.67 3.80
CA TYR A 56 -10.58 4.04 2.47
C TYR A 56 -10.31 5.51 2.13
N VAL A 57 -10.43 6.39 3.12
CA VAL A 57 -10.08 7.81 2.97
C VAL A 57 -8.58 7.98 2.68
N GLY A 58 -7.73 7.25 3.41
CA GLY A 58 -6.28 7.34 3.30
C GLY A 58 -5.74 6.81 1.97
N TYR A 59 -6.27 5.70 1.46
CA TYR A 59 -5.84 5.08 0.20
C TYR A 59 -6.34 5.81 -1.05
N PHE A 60 -7.45 6.54 -0.95
CA PHE A 60 -8.12 7.14 -2.11
C PHE A 60 -7.21 7.98 -3.02
N PRO A 61 -6.34 8.88 -2.50
CA PRO A 61 -5.44 9.66 -3.36
C PRO A 61 -4.45 8.77 -4.13
N SER A 62 -4.03 7.64 -3.56
CA SER A 62 -3.17 6.67 -4.23
C SER A 62 -3.91 5.98 -5.38
N TYR A 63 -5.16 5.57 -5.17
CA TYR A 63 -5.99 5.01 -6.24
C TYR A 63 -6.16 5.99 -7.41
N ALA A 64 -6.46 7.26 -7.11
CA ALA A 64 -6.57 8.30 -8.13
C ALA A 64 -5.25 8.51 -8.90
N SER A 65 -4.11 8.44 -8.22
CA SER A 65 -2.80 8.54 -8.85
C SER A 65 -2.52 7.38 -9.81
N VAL A 66 -2.76 6.16 -9.36
CA VAL A 66 -2.58 4.94 -10.16
C VAL A 66 -3.52 4.92 -11.36
N ALA A 67 -4.80 5.26 -11.16
CA ALA A 67 -5.78 5.36 -12.23
C ALA A 67 -5.34 6.36 -13.31
N LYS A 68 -4.84 7.51 -12.89
CA LYS A 68 -4.33 8.52 -13.84
C LYS A 68 -3.10 8.01 -14.61
N TYR A 69 -2.18 7.32 -13.95
CA TYR A 69 -1.00 6.73 -14.62
C TYR A 69 -1.42 5.76 -15.74
N HIS A 70 -2.43 4.93 -15.49
CA HIS A 70 -2.95 3.98 -16.46
C HIS A 70 -3.95 4.60 -17.46
N GLY A 71 -4.14 5.92 -17.45
CA GLY A 71 -5.04 6.61 -18.39
C GLY A 71 -6.54 6.34 -18.13
N ARG A 72 -6.89 5.84 -16.93
CA ARG A 72 -8.28 5.52 -16.57
C ARG A 72 -9.05 6.71 -15.99
N ALA A 73 -8.34 7.75 -15.55
CA ALA A 73 -8.96 8.96 -14.99
C ALA A 73 -8.20 10.22 -15.41
N ALA A 74 -8.94 11.32 -15.60
CA ALA A 74 -8.43 12.69 -15.75
C ALA A 74 -7.30 12.85 -16.77
N SER A 75 -7.46 12.34 -18.01
CA SER A 75 -6.44 12.37 -19.07
C SER A 75 -5.87 13.78 -19.32
N ASP A 76 -6.71 14.80 -19.26
CA ASP A 76 -6.39 16.19 -19.65
C ASP A 76 -5.99 17.10 -18.47
N VAL A 77 -5.96 16.56 -17.24
CA VAL A 77 -5.63 17.31 -16.01
C VAL A 77 -4.22 16.96 -15.54
N LYS A 78 -3.45 17.94 -15.04
CA LYS A 78 -2.14 17.66 -14.45
C LYS A 78 -2.27 16.79 -13.20
N LEU A 79 -1.24 15.98 -12.90
CA LEU A 79 -1.24 15.07 -11.76
C LEU A 79 -1.51 15.80 -10.44
N ASP A 80 -0.84 16.94 -10.20
CA ASP A 80 -1.01 17.70 -8.95
C ASP A 80 -2.44 18.22 -8.76
N GLU A 81 -3.07 18.65 -9.82
CA GLU A 81 -4.47 19.12 -9.80
C GLU A 81 -5.43 17.95 -9.55
N HIS A 82 -5.19 16.81 -10.19
CA HIS A 82 -5.95 15.60 -9.98
C HIS A 82 -5.83 15.11 -8.53
N LEU A 83 -4.62 15.04 -7.99
CA LEU A 83 -4.38 14.65 -6.61
C LEU A 83 -4.96 15.64 -5.59
N LYS A 84 -4.94 16.95 -5.89
CA LYS A 84 -5.61 17.94 -5.06
C LYS A 84 -7.12 17.71 -5.00
N ALA A 85 -7.75 17.41 -6.14
CA ALA A 85 -9.17 17.08 -6.20
C ALA A 85 -9.48 15.76 -5.46
N ALA A 86 -8.65 14.73 -5.63
CA ALA A 86 -8.79 13.45 -4.94
C ALA A 86 -8.68 13.60 -3.42
N ARG A 87 -7.68 14.34 -2.91
CA ARG A 87 -7.53 14.61 -1.48
C ARG A 87 -8.71 15.40 -0.90
N ALA A 88 -9.20 16.41 -1.62
CA ALA A 88 -10.35 17.19 -1.20
C ALA A 88 -11.63 16.34 -1.14
N PHE A 89 -11.83 15.48 -2.12
CA PHE A 89 -12.95 14.53 -2.15
C PHE A 89 -12.84 13.51 -1.01
N ALA A 90 -11.68 12.92 -0.79
CA ALA A 90 -11.46 11.94 0.27
C ALA A 90 -11.70 12.54 1.67
N ALA A 91 -11.12 13.71 1.94
CA ALA A 91 -11.22 14.37 3.24
C ALA A 91 -12.62 14.96 3.54
N GLY A 92 -13.42 15.19 2.52
CA GLY A 92 -14.75 15.79 2.64
C GLY A 92 -15.87 14.80 2.25
N PRO A 93 -16.34 14.82 1.00
CA PRO A 93 -17.54 14.07 0.59
C PRO A 93 -17.47 12.57 0.89
N LEU A 94 -16.33 11.91 0.61
CA LEU A 94 -16.17 10.47 0.87
C LEU A 94 -16.22 10.18 2.37
N ARG A 95 -15.43 10.89 3.17
CA ARG A 95 -15.40 10.72 4.63
C ARG A 95 -16.77 10.90 5.28
N LEU A 96 -17.53 11.92 4.85
CA LEU A 96 -18.87 12.18 5.37
C LEU A 96 -19.86 11.09 4.98
N ALA A 97 -19.78 10.60 3.75
CA ALA A 97 -20.63 9.51 3.27
C ALA A 97 -20.33 8.20 4.02
N LEU A 98 -19.06 7.86 4.22
CA LEU A 98 -18.67 6.67 4.99
C LEU A 98 -19.15 6.77 6.44
N ALA A 99 -18.96 7.92 7.08
CA ALA A 99 -19.39 8.16 8.47
C ALA A 99 -20.92 8.11 8.64
N ALA A 100 -21.70 8.44 7.60
CA ALA A 100 -23.16 8.34 7.65
C ALA A 100 -23.65 6.88 7.67
N GLY A 101 -22.85 5.93 7.14
CA GLY A 101 -23.18 4.50 7.14
C GLY A 101 -24.56 4.21 6.55
N ASP A 102 -25.37 3.45 7.27
CA ASP A 102 -26.74 3.08 6.83
C ASP A 102 -27.73 4.25 6.81
N SER A 103 -27.40 5.39 7.40
CA SER A 103 -28.22 6.60 7.33
C SER A 103 -27.99 7.43 6.08
N LEU A 104 -27.00 7.06 5.24
CA LEU A 104 -26.74 7.75 3.96
C LEU A 104 -27.89 7.50 2.99
N ASP A 105 -28.52 8.58 2.54
CA ASP A 105 -29.57 8.47 1.50
C ASP A 105 -28.99 8.04 0.15
N ASP A 106 -29.85 7.40 -0.63
CA ASP A 106 -29.46 6.77 -1.89
C ASP A 106 -28.97 7.78 -2.95
N GLU A 107 -29.57 8.96 -3.02
CA GLU A 107 -29.16 10.02 -3.94
C GLU A 107 -27.74 10.49 -3.64
N THR A 108 -27.45 10.74 -2.37
CA THR A 108 -26.10 11.13 -1.91
C THR A 108 -25.10 10.01 -2.15
N ARG A 109 -25.46 8.74 -1.90
CA ARG A 109 -24.61 7.59 -2.19
C ARG A 109 -24.24 7.53 -3.69
N HIS A 110 -25.21 7.66 -4.60
CA HIS A 110 -24.95 7.71 -6.04
C HIS A 110 -24.05 8.88 -6.43
N LYS A 111 -24.30 10.07 -5.88
CA LYS A 111 -23.47 11.24 -6.17
C LYS A 111 -22.01 11.03 -5.75
N VAL A 112 -21.80 10.43 -4.58
CA VAL A 112 -20.43 10.14 -4.08
C VAL A 112 -19.79 9.02 -4.90
N ALA A 113 -20.52 7.95 -5.23
CA ALA A 113 -20.03 6.85 -6.07
C ALA A 113 -19.61 7.34 -7.46
N ARG A 114 -20.40 8.20 -8.09
CA ARG A 114 -20.07 8.81 -9.37
C ARG A 114 -18.78 9.62 -9.29
N ARG A 115 -18.64 10.46 -8.27
CA ARG A 115 -17.43 11.27 -8.11
C ARG A 115 -16.21 10.41 -7.80
N TYR A 116 -16.39 9.34 -7.04
CA TYR A 116 -15.36 8.32 -6.81
C TYR A 116 -14.90 7.71 -8.14
N ALA A 117 -15.84 7.24 -8.95
CA ALA A 117 -15.57 6.65 -10.26
C ALA A 117 -14.83 7.62 -11.21
N GLU A 118 -15.26 8.87 -11.30
CA GLU A 118 -14.59 9.91 -12.10
C GLU A 118 -13.10 10.11 -11.70
N LEU A 119 -12.81 10.03 -10.42
CA LEU A 119 -11.44 10.25 -9.90
C LEU A 119 -10.55 9.02 -9.98
N THR A 120 -11.13 7.82 -10.03
CA THR A 120 -10.39 6.55 -9.97
C THR A 120 -10.51 5.69 -11.22
N GLY A 121 -11.38 6.07 -12.17
CA GLY A 121 -11.63 5.28 -13.37
C GLY A 121 -12.34 3.95 -13.13
N LEU A 122 -12.83 3.71 -11.92
CA LEU A 122 -13.65 2.54 -11.61
C LEU A 122 -15.08 2.73 -12.14
N ASP A 123 -15.79 1.62 -12.30
CA ASP A 123 -17.23 1.66 -12.62
C ASP A 123 -18.06 2.21 -11.44
N GLU A 124 -18.99 3.14 -11.72
CA GLU A 124 -19.85 3.76 -10.70
C GLU A 124 -20.67 2.71 -9.94
N ARG A 125 -21.19 1.71 -10.65
CA ARG A 125 -22.00 0.65 -10.06
C ARG A 125 -21.17 -0.22 -9.11
N TYR A 126 -19.92 -0.53 -9.52
CA TYR A 126 -19.00 -1.28 -8.67
C TYR A 126 -18.70 -0.55 -7.36
N VAL A 127 -18.45 0.76 -7.43
CA VAL A 127 -18.20 1.60 -6.24
C VAL A 127 -19.44 1.66 -5.35
N TYR A 128 -20.62 1.85 -5.96
CA TYR A 128 -21.89 1.89 -5.23
C TYR A 128 -22.18 0.56 -4.52
N ASP A 129 -22.05 -0.57 -5.22
CA ASP A 129 -22.30 -1.91 -4.67
C ASP A 129 -21.27 -2.32 -3.60
N SER A 130 -20.08 -1.71 -3.62
CA SER A 130 -19.07 -1.83 -2.57
C SER A 130 -19.35 -0.96 -1.33
N ASN A 131 -20.51 -0.30 -1.25
CA ASN A 131 -20.82 0.68 -0.20
C ASN A 131 -19.76 1.77 -0.06
N LEU A 132 -19.18 2.22 -1.17
CA LEU A 132 -18.07 3.18 -1.23
C LEU A 132 -16.74 2.68 -0.60
N ARG A 133 -16.69 1.43 -0.17
CA ARG A 133 -15.55 0.79 0.51
C ARG A 133 -14.83 -0.18 -0.43
N VAL A 134 -14.07 0.40 -1.37
CA VAL A 134 -13.21 -0.39 -2.25
C VAL A 134 -11.86 -0.58 -1.58
N SER A 135 -11.55 -1.80 -1.16
CA SER A 135 -10.26 -2.14 -0.56
C SER A 135 -9.12 -2.13 -1.59
N ASP A 136 -7.87 -2.11 -1.12
CA ASP A 136 -6.69 -2.12 -1.99
C ASP A 136 -6.66 -3.32 -2.96
N PRO A 137 -6.86 -4.57 -2.54
CA PRO A 137 -6.92 -5.69 -3.47
C PRO A 137 -8.02 -5.53 -4.53
N ARG A 138 -9.19 -5.08 -4.11
CA ARG A 138 -10.33 -4.84 -5.01
C ARG A 138 -10.05 -3.74 -6.02
N PHE A 139 -9.45 -2.63 -5.60
CA PHE A 139 -9.06 -1.56 -6.52
C PHE A 139 -8.06 -2.06 -7.56
N ARG A 140 -7.02 -2.79 -7.14
CA ARG A 140 -5.97 -3.30 -8.02
C ARG A 140 -6.51 -4.25 -9.08
N LYS A 141 -7.48 -5.08 -8.72
CA LYS A 141 -8.15 -6.00 -9.65
C LYS A 141 -9.15 -5.27 -10.57
N ALA A 142 -9.88 -4.30 -10.06
CA ALA A 142 -10.94 -3.64 -10.82
C ALA A 142 -10.42 -2.66 -11.87
N LEU A 143 -9.28 -1.99 -11.62
CA LEU A 143 -8.81 -0.89 -12.46
C LEU A 143 -8.57 -1.26 -13.92
N LEU A 144 -7.96 -2.43 -14.17
CA LEU A 144 -7.60 -2.92 -15.50
C LEU A 144 -8.31 -4.25 -15.85
N HIS A 145 -9.44 -4.50 -15.20
CA HIS A 145 -10.21 -5.74 -15.36
C HIS A 145 -10.64 -6.00 -16.82
N ASP A 146 -10.98 -4.95 -17.56
CA ASP A 146 -11.33 -5.02 -18.99
C ASP A 146 -10.13 -5.39 -19.90
N GLU A 147 -8.92 -5.27 -19.41
CA GLU A 147 -7.69 -5.70 -20.09
C GLU A 147 -7.16 -7.05 -19.60
N ASP A 148 -7.93 -7.77 -18.77
CA ASP A 148 -7.49 -9.02 -18.10
C ASP A 148 -6.24 -8.84 -17.24
N LYS A 149 -6.04 -7.64 -16.66
CA LYS A 149 -4.87 -7.27 -15.89
C LYS A 149 -5.21 -6.84 -14.47
N ILE A 150 -4.21 -6.99 -13.60
CA ILE A 150 -4.18 -6.47 -12.24
C ILE A 150 -2.99 -5.54 -12.08
N VAL A 151 -3.11 -4.49 -11.29
CA VAL A 151 -1.99 -3.58 -10.97
C VAL A 151 -1.22 -4.07 -9.74
N GLY A 152 0.05 -3.67 -9.68
CA GLY A 152 0.97 -4.08 -8.63
C GLY A 152 0.60 -3.57 -7.24
N ARG A 153 1.03 -4.32 -6.24
CA ARG A 153 0.83 -4.01 -4.82
C ARG A 153 1.85 -3.00 -4.30
N TYR A 154 3.12 -3.15 -4.68
CA TYR A 154 4.21 -2.27 -4.25
C TYR A 154 4.37 -1.07 -5.16
N ASP A 155 4.19 -1.27 -6.46
CA ASP A 155 4.22 -0.22 -7.46
C ASP A 155 2.98 -0.31 -8.36
N GLY A 156 2.00 0.54 -8.15
CA GLY A 156 0.77 0.58 -8.93
C GLY A 156 0.97 0.93 -10.42
N ARG A 157 2.18 1.26 -10.87
CA ARG A 157 2.52 1.43 -12.29
C ARG A 157 2.78 0.11 -13.00
N VAL A 158 3.15 -0.92 -12.23
CA VAL A 158 3.29 -2.29 -12.72
C VAL A 158 1.91 -2.88 -12.99
N ALA A 159 1.78 -3.63 -14.07
CA ALA A 159 0.59 -4.39 -14.37
C ALA A 159 0.96 -5.77 -14.92
N GLY A 160 0.20 -6.78 -14.58
CA GLY A 160 0.34 -8.15 -15.07
C GLY A 160 -1.00 -8.80 -15.31
N TYR A 161 -1.00 -9.99 -15.91
CA TYR A 161 -2.24 -10.73 -16.14
C TYR A 161 -2.88 -11.19 -14.83
N ASP A 162 -4.20 -11.04 -14.75
CA ASP A 162 -5.00 -11.56 -13.65
C ASP A 162 -5.36 -13.03 -13.93
N LEU A 163 -4.81 -13.94 -13.16
CA LEU A 163 -4.99 -15.38 -13.36
C LEU A 163 -6.37 -15.88 -12.93
N ASP A 164 -7.05 -15.16 -12.03
CA ASP A 164 -8.40 -15.47 -11.56
C ASP A 164 -9.24 -14.21 -11.44
N ARG A 165 -9.89 -13.84 -12.52
CA ARG A 165 -10.70 -12.61 -12.63
C ARG A 165 -11.93 -12.58 -11.72
N MET A 166 -12.37 -13.74 -11.23
CA MET A 166 -13.58 -13.85 -10.40
C MET A 166 -13.27 -13.73 -8.89
N ASN A 167 -12.02 -13.84 -8.51
CA ASN A 167 -11.61 -13.67 -7.12
C ASN A 167 -11.47 -12.18 -6.78
N ASP A 168 -11.91 -11.77 -5.60
CA ASP A 168 -11.76 -10.39 -5.08
C ASP A 168 -10.31 -10.06 -4.68
N GLU A 169 -9.49 -11.08 -4.44
CA GLU A 169 -8.09 -10.95 -4.08
C GLU A 169 -7.18 -11.51 -5.18
N GLU A 170 -5.97 -11.02 -5.24
CA GLU A 170 -4.97 -11.55 -6.16
C GLU A 170 -4.51 -12.95 -5.76
N THR A 171 -4.24 -13.80 -6.75
CA THR A 171 -3.66 -15.12 -6.52
C THR A 171 -2.14 -15.10 -6.40
N PHE A 172 -1.51 -14.02 -6.87
CA PHE A 172 -0.09 -13.71 -6.70
C PHE A 172 0.14 -12.21 -6.88
N VAL A 173 1.21 -11.69 -6.27
CA VAL A 173 1.62 -10.28 -6.39
C VAL A 173 2.39 -10.09 -7.70
N VAL A 174 1.84 -9.34 -8.65
CA VAL A 174 2.46 -9.18 -9.99
C VAL A 174 3.84 -8.52 -9.94
N ASP A 175 4.10 -7.69 -8.92
CA ASP A 175 5.40 -7.06 -8.70
C ASP A 175 6.49 -8.10 -8.42
N ASP A 176 6.17 -9.20 -7.74
CA ASP A 176 7.16 -10.23 -7.33
C ASP A 176 7.83 -10.87 -8.55
N ALA A 177 7.12 -10.97 -9.69
CA ALA A 177 7.70 -11.48 -10.92
C ALA A 177 8.93 -10.70 -11.42
N TRP A 178 9.07 -9.46 -11.01
CA TRP A 178 10.21 -8.62 -11.38
C TRP A 178 11.13 -8.37 -10.18
N LEU A 179 10.56 -8.16 -8.97
CA LEU A 179 11.31 -7.79 -7.78
C LEU A 179 12.17 -8.96 -7.31
N ASP A 180 11.60 -10.15 -7.19
CA ASP A 180 12.30 -11.33 -6.67
C ASP A 180 13.56 -11.70 -7.47
N PRO A 181 13.51 -11.83 -8.81
CA PRO A 181 14.71 -12.12 -9.59
C PRO A 181 15.76 -11.00 -9.53
N ALA A 182 15.32 -9.74 -9.56
CA ALA A 182 16.23 -8.59 -9.50
C ALA A 182 16.95 -8.51 -8.15
N TYR A 183 16.20 -8.59 -7.05
CA TYR A 183 16.79 -8.55 -5.71
C TYR A 183 17.66 -9.77 -5.43
N SER A 184 17.23 -10.97 -5.81
CA SER A 184 18.01 -12.19 -5.66
C SER A 184 19.35 -12.10 -6.40
N SER A 185 19.33 -11.62 -7.63
CA SER A 185 20.54 -11.46 -8.45
C SER A 185 21.48 -10.41 -7.88
N LEU A 186 20.96 -9.19 -7.63
CA LEU A 186 21.77 -8.06 -7.14
C LEU A 186 22.32 -8.32 -5.74
N CYS A 187 21.54 -8.91 -4.84
CA CYS A 187 22.00 -9.25 -3.51
C CYS A 187 23.13 -10.27 -3.53
N ASN A 188 23.00 -11.32 -4.36
CA ASN A 188 24.06 -12.31 -4.53
C ASN A 188 25.34 -11.70 -5.11
N ALA A 189 25.23 -10.83 -6.10
CA ALA A 189 26.38 -10.12 -6.67
C ALA A 189 27.06 -9.26 -5.60
N TYR A 190 26.30 -8.43 -4.88
CA TYR A 190 26.81 -7.57 -3.82
C TYR A 190 27.53 -8.35 -2.73
N LEU A 191 26.90 -9.43 -2.23
CA LEU A 191 27.51 -10.25 -1.17
C LEU A 191 28.83 -10.89 -1.61
N ARG A 192 28.93 -11.37 -2.85
CA ARG A 192 30.12 -12.07 -3.33
C ARG A 192 31.18 -11.11 -3.83
N ASP A 193 30.80 -10.15 -4.68
CA ASP A 193 31.75 -9.34 -5.43
C ASP A 193 32.25 -8.15 -4.63
N GLU A 194 31.38 -7.56 -3.76
CA GLU A 194 31.75 -6.40 -2.97
C GLU A 194 32.10 -6.76 -1.52
N LEU A 195 31.35 -7.66 -0.88
CA LEU A 195 31.59 -8.04 0.52
C LEU A 195 32.48 -9.28 0.68
N GLY A 196 32.85 -9.98 -0.41
CA GLY A 196 33.69 -11.17 -0.38
C GLY A 196 33.06 -12.33 0.42
N TRP A 197 31.74 -12.44 0.43
CA TRP A 197 31.05 -13.51 1.14
C TRP A 197 30.91 -14.76 0.29
N ASP A 198 31.76 -15.77 0.54
CA ASP A 198 31.80 -17.04 -0.20
C ASP A 198 30.78 -18.04 0.29
N ARG A 199 30.21 -17.87 1.47
CA ARG A 199 29.18 -18.76 2.00
C ARG A 199 27.85 -18.39 1.35
N VAL A 200 27.42 -19.21 0.38
CA VAL A 200 26.03 -19.17 -0.10
C VAL A 200 25.19 -19.72 1.04
N PRO A 201 24.29 -18.96 1.67
CA PRO A 201 23.27 -19.57 2.49
C PRO A 201 22.53 -20.58 1.60
N GLU A 202 22.30 -21.81 2.07
CA GLU A 202 21.32 -22.67 1.44
C GLU A 202 20.05 -21.82 1.26
N ARG A 203 19.53 -21.80 0.04
CA ARG A 203 18.43 -20.95 -0.36
C ARG A 203 17.22 -21.27 0.50
N LYS A 204 17.05 -20.57 1.59
CA LYS A 204 15.75 -20.47 2.23
C LYS A 204 14.96 -19.48 1.38
N GLY A 205 13.83 -19.92 0.85
CA GLY A 205 12.90 -19.02 0.18
C GLY A 205 12.43 -17.93 1.15
N PHE A 206 11.88 -16.84 0.65
CA PHE A 206 11.29 -15.78 1.50
C PHE A 206 10.27 -16.35 2.52
N ALA A 207 9.66 -17.51 2.23
CA ALA A 207 8.76 -18.23 3.12
C ALA A 207 9.43 -18.91 4.34
N ASP A 208 10.75 -18.95 4.40
CA ASP A 208 11.51 -19.65 5.46
C ASP A 208 12.04 -18.69 6.56
N PHE A 209 11.59 -17.44 6.56
CA PHE A 209 11.90 -16.44 7.59
C PHE A 209 10.77 -16.32 8.63
N ASP A 210 10.27 -17.45 9.14
CA ASP A 210 9.43 -17.49 10.34
C ASP A 210 10.24 -17.34 11.64
#